data_328730f727b0e4332c69faf3f2d3a80b
#
_entry.id   328730f727b0e4332c69faf3f2d3a80b
#
_cell.length_a   1.000
_cell.length_b   1.000
_cell.length_c   1.000
_cell.angle_alpha   90.00
_cell.angle_beta   90.00
_cell.angle_gamma   90.00
#
_symmetry.space_group_name_H-M   'P 1'
#
loop_
_entity.id
_entity.type
_entity.pdbx_description
1 polymer ?
#
loop_
_entity_poly.entity_id
_entity_poly.type
_entity_poly.pdbx_seq_one_letter_code
_entity_poly.pdbx_strand_id
1 'polypeptide(L)'
;MEHGTTERSWTIRPLTEADIEAYLDIYLNSYPAYKSLDEECRQHYRDKHRLELREDRQVQTVGLFEGGTLLATMKLILFSMNFFGKMQPACGLMALEVHPLHKKKGVALEMVRYFEDYARRIGALLTLLLPFQIGFYRRMGYGFAGKLYEYHLPTAALPKIDAAVREHLRLMQPEDFDAALACHSRFAAKNHGMVEKFEEEVRAARGDIQVRRIGYYDGGQLRGYVAYRFESTSDSNYTQNRLSVEELVYEDGAVLRALACLNWRATLDFDTTMRF
;
A
#
# COMPACT_ATOMS: atom_id res chain seq x y z
N MET A 1 37.15 -0.90 34.44
CA MET A 1 36.28 0.16 33.88
C MET A 1 34.91 -0.44 33.70
N GLU A 2 34.04 -0.21 34.65
CA GLU A 2 32.63 -0.65 34.58
C GLU A 2 31.94 0.17 33.52
N HIS A 3 31.52 -0.47 32.44
CA HIS A 3 30.60 0.13 31.48
C HIS A 3 29.23 0.17 32.16
N GLY A 4 28.93 1.29 32.81
CA GLY A 4 27.59 1.58 33.25
C GLY A 4 26.65 1.59 32.05
N THR A 5 25.89 0.51 31.86
CA THR A 5 24.71 0.49 31.01
C THR A 5 23.69 1.42 31.62
N THR A 6 23.70 2.70 31.20
CA THR A 6 22.58 3.59 31.49
C THR A 6 21.33 2.94 30.90
N GLU A 7 20.43 2.44 31.76
CA GLU A 7 19.12 1.94 31.33
C GLU A 7 18.44 3.07 30.54
N ARG A 8 18.29 2.87 29.23
CA ARG A 8 17.58 3.81 28.37
C ARG A 8 16.10 3.76 28.72
N SER A 9 15.58 4.82 29.27
CA SER A 9 14.17 4.94 29.59
C SER A 9 13.37 5.28 28.33
N TRP A 10 13.17 4.27 27.47
CA TRP A 10 12.34 4.38 26.28
C TRP A 10 10.90 3.98 26.58
N THR A 11 9.96 4.78 26.07
CA THR A 11 8.53 4.50 26.15
C THR A 11 7.96 4.49 24.75
N ILE A 12 7.20 3.44 24.41
CA ILE A 12 6.47 3.37 23.14
C ILE A 12 4.98 3.45 23.43
N ARG A 13 4.31 4.40 22.78
CA ARG A 13 2.87 4.62 22.92
C ARG A 13 2.25 5.10 21.61
N PRO A 14 0.91 4.97 21.44
CA PRO A 14 0.19 5.63 20.38
C PRO A 14 0.45 7.14 20.38
N LEU A 15 0.56 7.73 19.19
CA LEU A 15 0.61 9.17 19.03
C LEU A 15 -0.78 9.78 19.25
N THR A 16 -0.78 11.00 19.71
CA THR A 16 -1.95 11.85 19.91
C THR A 16 -1.83 13.11 19.06
N GLU A 17 -2.86 13.93 19.01
CA GLU A 17 -2.80 15.24 18.33
C GLU A 17 -1.69 16.16 18.87
N ALA A 18 -1.38 16.04 20.16
CA ALA A 18 -0.30 16.82 20.77
C ALA A 18 1.10 16.46 20.22
N ASP A 19 1.26 15.27 19.64
CA ASP A 19 2.54 14.79 19.11
C ASP A 19 2.74 15.15 17.63
N ILE A 20 1.75 15.76 16.95
CA ILE A 20 1.73 15.94 15.48
C ILE A 20 2.93 16.74 15.00
N GLU A 21 3.32 17.84 15.67
CA GLU A 21 4.44 18.67 15.23
C GLU A 21 5.76 17.89 15.29
N ALA A 22 6.01 17.17 16.39
CA ALA A 22 7.19 16.32 16.51
C ALA A 22 7.16 15.15 15.48
N TYR A 23 5.99 14.63 15.20
CA TYR A 23 5.82 13.61 14.16
C TYR A 23 6.14 14.17 12.77
N LEU A 24 5.65 15.35 12.40
CA LEU A 24 5.96 16.00 11.14
C LEU A 24 7.46 16.25 10.94
N ASP A 25 8.17 16.61 12.00
CA ASP A 25 9.61 16.81 11.93
C ASP A 25 10.36 15.53 11.54
N ILE A 26 9.91 14.37 12.05
CA ILE A 26 10.46 13.06 11.65
C ILE A 26 10.01 12.70 10.25
N TYR A 27 8.71 12.80 9.97
CA TYR A 27 8.08 12.36 8.73
C TYR A 27 8.62 13.09 7.51
N LEU A 28 8.71 14.43 7.55
CA LEU A 28 9.21 15.23 6.43
C LEU A 28 10.70 15.02 6.17
N ASN A 29 11.48 14.68 7.19
CA ASN A 29 12.92 14.41 7.06
C ASN A 29 13.23 12.93 6.72
N SER A 30 12.24 12.04 6.71
CA SER A 30 12.48 10.62 6.41
C SER A 30 12.59 10.33 4.92
N TYR A 31 11.90 11.12 4.09
CA TYR A 31 11.87 10.96 2.62
C TYR A 31 12.11 12.31 1.92
N PRO A 32 13.28 12.95 2.10
CA PRO A 32 13.50 14.32 1.69
C PRO A 32 13.47 14.56 0.18
N ALA A 33 13.64 13.50 -0.65
CA ALA A 33 13.52 13.61 -2.10
C ALA A 33 12.08 13.74 -2.60
N TYR A 34 11.10 13.38 -1.77
CA TYR A 34 9.67 13.35 -2.15
C TYR A 34 8.81 14.35 -1.39
N LYS A 35 9.38 15.04 -0.40
CA LYS A 35 8.65 15.95 0.48
C LYS A 35 9.40 17.27 0.60
N SER A 36 8.69 18.36 0.40
CA SER A 36 9.20 19.71 0.69
C SER A 36 9.10 20.00 2.19
N LEU A 37 9.93 20.93 2.66
CA LEU A 37 9.88 21.42 4.04
C LEU A 37 9.13 22.77 4.15
N ASP A 38 8.50 23.23 3.04
CA ASP A 38 7.70 24.44 3.07
C ASP A 38 6.42 24.29 3.90
N GLU A 39 5.82 25.41 4.27
CA GLU A 39 4.64 25.42 5.15
C GLU A 39 3.40 24.82 4.47
N GLU A 40 3.27 24.89 3.15
CA GLU A 40 2.16 24.29 2.43
C GLU A 40 2.19 22.76 2.54
N CYS A 41 3.36 22.16 2.28
CA CYS A 41 3.58 20.73 2.44
C CYS A 41 3.38 20.29 3.90
N ARG A 42 3.92 21.09 4.86
CA ARG A 42 3.78 20.83 6.29
C ARG A 42 2.30 20.87 6.72
N GLN A 43 1.53 21.86 6.26
CA GLN A 43 0.11 21.97 6.56
C GLN A 43 -0.69 20.81 5.96
N HIS A 44 -0.40 20.44 4.70
CA HIS A 44 -1.02 19.29 4.05
C HIS A 44 -0.86 18.00 4.88
N TYR A 45 0.36 17.69 5.31
CA TYR A 45 0.61 16.49 6.10
C TYR A 45 0.10 16.60 7.54
N ARG A 46 0.05 17.79 8.11
CA ARG A 46 -0.58 18.04 9.43
C ARG A 46 -2.06 17.64 9.40
N ASP A 47 -2.78 18.11 8.40
CA ASP A 47 -4.21 17.81 8.27
C ASP A 47 -4.45 16.33 7.95
N LYS A 48 -3.64 15.75 7.07
CA LYS A 48 -3.67 14.33 6.76
C LYS A 48 -3.47 13.47 8.03
N HIS A 49 -2.44 13.72 8.80
CA HIS A 49 -2.14 12.91 9.98
C HIS A 49 -3.15 13.13 11.12
N ARG A 50 -3.72 14.33 11.25
CA ARG A 50 -4.85 14.55 12.17
C ARG A 50 -6.04 13.67 11.81
N LEU A 51 -6.39 13.64 10.53
CA LEU A 51 -7.48 12.80 10.04
C LEU A 51 -7.20 11.31 10.32
N GLU A 52 -6.01 10.84 9.99
CA GLU A 52 -5.57 9.46 10.25
C GLU A 52 -5.68 9.10 11.73
N LEU A 53 -5.17 9.93 12.64
CA LEU A 53 -5.22 9.67 14.08
C LEU A 53 -6.66 9.62 14.63
N ARG A 54 -7.60 10.32 14.01
CA ARG A 54 -9.00 10.36 14.46
C ARG A 54 -9.85 9.22 13.90
N GLU A 55 -9.66 8.89 12.64
CA GLU A 55 -10.60 8.06 11.88
C GLU A 55 -10.10 6.65 11.59
N ASP A 56 -8.78 6.43 11.48
CA ASP A 56 -8.26 5.12 11.12
C ASP A 56 -8.33 4.14 12.28
N ARG A 57 -9.17 3.12 12.14
CA ARG A 57 -9.31 2.05 13.14
C ARG A 57 -8.36 0.88 12.89
N GLN A 58 -7.95 0.69 11.65
CA GLN A 58 -7.05 -0.38 11.23
C GLN A 58 -5.59 0.04 11.22
N VAL A 59 -5.30 1.35 11.28
CA VAL A 59 -3.94 1.90 11.31
C VAL A 59 -3.70 2.63 12.62
N GLN A 60 -2.71 2.17 13.37
CA GLN A 60 -2.28 2.83 14.60
C GLN A 60 -0.88 3.39 14.45
N THR A 61 -0.72 4.71 14.55
CA THR A 61 0.60 5.34 14.59
C THR A 61 1.12 5.35 16.01
N VAL A 62 2.32 4.79 16.21
CA VAL A 62 3.00 4.76 17.51
C VAL A 62 4.33 5.48 17.43
N GLY A 63 4.76 6.05 18.56
CA GLY A 63 6.04 6.74 18.71
C GLY A 63 6.88 6.18 19.84
N LEU A 64 8.20 6.16 19.65
CA LEU A 64 9.18 5.88 20.70
C LEU A 64 9.70 7.21 21.26
N PHE A 65 9.62 7.34 22.57
CA PHE A 65 10.00 8.55 23.32
C PHE A 65 11.15 8.27 24.28
N GLU A 66 12.01 9.25 24.46
CA GLU A 66 13.04 9.31 25.50
C GLU A 66 12.93 10.67 26.22
N GLY A 67 12.64 10.67 27.51
CA GLY A 67 12.47 11.90 28.29
C GLY A 67 11.44 12.89 27.72
N GLY A 68 10.37 12.37 27.09
CA GLY A 68 9.33 13.17 26.42
C GLY A 68 9.64 13.57 24.98
N THR A 69 10.86 13.35 24.49
CA THR A 69 11.26 13.63 23.10
C THR A 69 10.92 12.46 22.21
N LEU A 70 10.23 12.71 21.09
CA LEU A 70 9.91 11.72 20.08
C LEU A 70 11.14 11.40 19.23
N LEU A 71 11.58 10.13 19.22
CA LEU A 71 12.78 9.68 18.51
C LEU A 71 12.45 8.92 17.23
N ALA A 72 11.34 8.22 17.18
CA ALA A 72 10.92 7.42 16.04
C ALA A 72 9.41 7.22 16.02
N THR A 73 8.89 6.94 14.82
CA THR A 73 7.48 6.60 14.59
C THR A 73 7.37 5.38 13.71
N MET A 74 6.24 4.69 13.78
CA MET A 74 5.82 3.68 12.81
C MET A 74 4.30 3.56 12.80
N LYS A 75 3.76 3.05 11.68
CA LYS A 75 2.37 2.67 11.56
C LYS A 75 2.23 1.16 11.68
N LEU A 76 1.30 0.73 12.51
CA LEU A 76 0.85 -0.65 12.67
C LEU A 76 -0.46 -0.79 11.92
N ILE A 77 -0.54 -1.74 10.99
CA ILE A 77 -1.72 -1.94 10.14
C ILE A 77 -2.34 -3.28 10.49
N LEU A 78 -3.63 -3.26 10.82
CA LEU A 78 -4.43 -4.45 11.06
C LEU A 78 -5.20 -4.81 9.79
N PHE A 79 -5.00 -6.01 9.29
CA PHE A 79 -5.72 -6.49 8.13
C PHE A 79 -5.95 -8.01 8.18
N SER A 80 -6.83 -8.50 7.30
CA SER A 80 -7.06 -9.91 7.10
C SER A 80 -6.31 -10.40 5.87
N MET A 81 -5.67 -11.54 5.99
CA MET A 81 -4.93 -12.20 4.91
C MET A 81 -5.44 -13.62 4.71
N ASN A 82 -5.60 -14.04 3.46
CA ASN A 82 -5.92 -15.42 3.17
C ASN A 82 -4.70 -16.32 3.40
N PHE A 83 -4.83 -17.22 4.36
CA PHE A 83 -3.83 -18.21 4.66
C PHE A 83 -4.41 -19.62 4.46
N PHE A 84 -4.03 -20.25 3.34
CA PHE A 84 -4.53 -21.57 2.91
C PHE A 84 -6.07 -21.68 2.92
N GLY A 85 -6.75 -20.71 2.32
CA GLY A 85 -8.21 -20.70 2.16
C GLY A 85 -8.99 -20.16 3.36
N LYS A 86 -8.31 -19.65 4.39
CA LYS A 86 -8.95 -18.99 5.55
C LYS A 86 -8.41 -17.59 5.72
N MET A 87 -9.31 -16.64 5.89
CA MET A 87 -8.94 -15.29 6.28
C MET A 87 -8.45 -15.30 7.74
N GLN A 88 -7.23 -14.81 7.96
CA GLN A 88 -6.56 -14.77 9.25
C GLN A 88 -6.09 -13.35 9.56
N PRO A 89 -6.09 -12.94 10.85
CA PRO A 89 -5.55 -11.65 11.23
C PRO A 89 -4.05 -11.59 10.95
N ALA A 90 -3.61 -10.50 10.35
CA ALA A 90 -2.22 -10.18 10.10
C ALA A 90 -1.92 -8.74 10.51
N CYS A 91 -0.66 -8.46 10.81
CA CYS A 91 -0.21 -7.13 11.18
C CYS A 91 0.89 -6.65 10.24
N GLY A 92 0.69 -5.48 9.66
CA GLY A 92 1.66 -4.81 8.80
C GLY A 92 2.46 -3.74 9.55
N LEU A 93 3.72 -3.58 9.18
CA LEU A 93 4.55 -2.45 9.58
C LEU A 93 4.74 -1.54 8.37
N MET A 94 4.39 -0.26 8.51
CA MET A 94 4.59 0.77 7.52
C MET A 94 5.22 2.01 8.15
N ALA A 95 5.94 2.81 7.36
CA ALA A 95 6.49 4.10 7.75
C ALA A 95 7.29 4.04 9.07
N LEU A 96 8.23 3.07 9.17
CA LEU A 96 9.21 3.07 10.26
C LEU A 96 10.25 4.18 10.01
N GLU A 97 10.16 5.23 10.78
CA GLU A 97 10.93 6.45 10.63
C GLU A 97 11.68 6.78 11.92
N VAL A 98 12.95 7.10 11.80
CA VAL A 98 13.80 7.48 12.94
C VAL A 98 14.34 8.89 12.71
N HIS A 99 14.18 9.74 13.70
CA HIS A 99 14.70 11.09 13.69
C HIS A 99 16.20 11.09 13.29
N PRO A 100 16.64 11.95 12.35
CA PRO A 100 17.99 11.90 11.80
C PRO A 100 19.12 11.86 12.84
N LEU A 101 18.98 12.59 13.94
CA LEU A 101 19.98 12.66 15.03
C LEU A 101 19.99 11.43 15.95
N HIS A 102 18.99 10.53 15.81
CA HIS A 102 18.85 9.33 16.64
C HIS A 102 19.04 8.02 15.89
N LYS A 103 19.43 8.10 14.60
CA LYS A 103 19.80 6.93 13.80
C LYS A 103 21.01 6.18 14.39
N LYS A 104 21.10 4.88 14.11
CA LYS A 104 22.18 3.96 14.56
C LYS A 104 22.31 3.79 16.08
N LYS A 105 21.30 4.18 16.86
CA LYS A 105 21.27 4.03 18.32
C LYS A 105 20.42 2.85 18.81
N GLY A 106 19.94 1.97 17.89
CA GLY A 106 19.08 0.82 18.23
C GLY A 106 17.58 1.12 18.24
N VAL A 107 17.19 2.40 18.02
CA VAL A 107 15.79 2.85 18.08
C VAL A 107 14.89 2.06 17.13
N ALA A 108 15.31 1.87 15.86
CA ALA A 108 14.52 1.12 14.90
C ALA A 108 14.35 -0.37 15.28
N LEU A 109 15.37 -0.97 15.89
CA LEU A 109 15.29 -2.35 16.39
C LEU A 109 14.23 -2.48 17.50
N GLU A 110 14.20 -1.51 18.42
CA GLU A 110 13.22 -1.50 19.50
C GLU A 110 11.79 -1.32 18.98
N MET A 111 11.61 -0.46 17.97
CA MET A 111 10.31 -0.31 17.30
C MET A 111 9.85 -1.62 16.64
N VAL A 112 10.75 -2.36 15.98
CA VAL A 112 10.39 -3.66 15.37
C VAL A 112 10.05 -4.69 16.44
N ARG A 113 10.76 -4.74 17.56
CA ARG A 113 10.40 -5.61 18.69
C ARG A 113 9.01 -5.31 19.24
N TYR A 114 8.72 -4.03 19.42
CA TYR A 114 7.37 -3.61 19.83
C TYR A 114 6.30 -4.03 18.82
N PHE A 115 6.57 -3.90 17.52
CA PHE A 115 5.68 -4.37 16.46
C PHE A 115 5.38 -5.87 16.57
N GLU A 116 6.42 -6.69 16.75
CA GLU A 116 6.25 -8.15 16.91
C GLU A 116 5.46 -8.50 18.17
N ASP A 117 5.73 -7.82 19.30
CA ASP A 117 4.98 -8.03 20.54
C ASP A 117 3.53 -7.55 20.42
N TYR A 118 3.31 -6.44 19.71
CA TYR A 118 1.96 -5.97 19.41
C TYR A 118 1.19 -7.00 18.57
N ALA A 119 1.80 -7.50 17.50
CA ALA A 119 1.20 -8.51 16.63
C ALA A 119 0.82 -9.79 17.41
N ARG A 120 1.68 -10.25 18.35
CA ARG A 120 1.37 -11.39 19.23
C ARG A 120 0.18 -11.10 20.14
N ARG A 121 0.12 -9.90 20.74
CA ARG A 121 -0.99 -9.51 21.64
C ARG A 121 -2.35 -9.49 20.96
N ILE A 122 -2.40 -9.08 19.68
CA ILE A 122 -3.64 -9.04 18.90
C ILE A 122 -3.98 -10.38 18.21
N GLY A 123 -3.14 -11.41 18.39
CA GLY A 123 -3.35 -12.72 17.79
C GLY A 123 -3.11 -12.77 16.29
N ALA A 124 -2.31 -11.85 15.73
CA ALA A 124 -1.93 -11.88 14.32
C ALA A 124 -1.11 -13.13 14.01
N LEU A 125 -1.51 -13.86 12.97
CA LEU A 125 -0.80 -15.06 12.51
C LEU A 125 0.54 -14.72 11.87
N LEU A 126 0.62 -13.58 11.19
CA LEU A 126 1.79 -13.13 10.45
C LEU A 126 2.05 -11.64 10.69
N THR A 127 3.35 -11.30 10.67
CA THR A 127 3.82 -9.92 10.56
C THR A 127 4.40 -9.68 9.17
N LEU A 128 3.97 -8.61 8.52
CA LEU A 128 4.34 -8.29 7.15
C LEU A 128 4.93 -6.87 7.05
N LEU A 129 5.88 -6.70 6.16
CA LEU A 129 6.45 -5.39 5.83
C LEU A 129 7.01 -5.37 4.41
N LEU A 130 7.08 -4.18 3.83
CA LEU A 130 7.82 -3.94 2.60
C LEU A 130 9.20 -3.36 2.98
N PRO A 131 10.32 -4.10 2.75
CA PRO A 131 11.62 -3.70 3.25
C PRO A 131 12.23 -2.56 2.43
N PHE A 132 12.60 -1.43 3.07
CA PHE A 132 13.47 -0.44 2.45
C PHE A 132 14.93 -0.94 2.32
N GLN A 133 15.35 -1.84 3.21
CA GLN A 133 16.65 -2.49 3.18
C GLN A 133 16.53 -3.94 3.68
N ILE A 134 16.63 -4.88 2.77
CA ILE A 134 16.44 -6.31 3.04
C ILE A 134 17.36 -6.81 4.16
N GLY A 135 18.65 -6.46 4.12
CA GLY A 135 19.64 -6.91 5.12
C GLY A 135 19.34 -6.46 6.55
N PHE A 136 18.64 -5.33 6.72
CA PHE A 136 18.23 -4.82 8.02
C PHE A 136 17.18 -5.78 8.64
N TYR A 137 16.11 -6.09 7.94
CA TYR A 137 15.04 -6.96 8.45
C TYR A 137 15.45 -8.44 8.53
N ARG A 138 16.31 -8.93 7.63
CA ARG A 138 16.84 -10.29 7.73
C ARG A 138 17.60 -10.53 9.03
N ARG A 139 18.37 -9.56 9.53
CA ARG A 139 19.04 -9.67 10.84
C ARG A 139 18.07 -9.74 12.01
N MET A 140 16.83 -9.33 11.82
CA MET A 140 15.73 -9.41 12.81
C MET A 140 14.88 -10.68 12.65
N GLY A 141 15.26 -11.61 11.75
CA GLY A 141 14.54 -12.87 11.56
C GLY A 141 13.49 -12.86 10.45
N TYR A 142 13.33 -11.76 9.70
CA TYR A 142 12.38 -11.70 8.60
C TYR A 142 12.86 -12.47 7.37
N GLY A 143 11.98 -13.27 6.78
CA GLY A 143 12.16 -13.96 5.51
C GLY A 143 11.40 -13.28 4.37
N PHE A 144 11.61 -13.78 3.15
CA PHE A 144 10.81 -13.39 2.00
C PHE A 144 9.46 -14.10 2.01
N ALA A 145 8.36 -13.34 1.97
CA ALA A 145 7.01 -13.87 1.81
C ALA A 145 6.59 -13.94 0.34
N GLY A 146 7.06 -13.01 -0.49
CA GLY A 146 6.76 -12.94 -1.90
C GLY A 146 7.75 -12.06 -2.66
N LYS A 147 7.60 -12.05 -3.98
CA LYS A 147 8.33 -11.17 -4.89
C LYS A 147 7.33 -10.31 -5.65
N LEU A 148 7.69 -9.07 -5.92
CA LEU A 148 6.98 -8.24 -6.86
C LEU A 148 7.58 -8.49 -8.25
N TYR A 149 6.73 -8.85 -9.20
CA TYR A 149 7.12 -9.01 -10.60
C TYR A 149 6.53 -7.84 -11.40
N GLU A 150 7.35 -7.29 -12.28
CA GLU A 150 6.93 -6.28 -13.23
C GLU A 150 7.00 -6.87 -14.64
N TYR A 151 5.90 -6.81 -15.38
CA TYR A 151 5.81 -7.34 -16.74
C TYR A 151 5.67 -6.18 -17.71
N HIS A 152 6.54 -6.12 -18.69
CA HIS A 152 6.48 -5.18 -19.81
C HIS A 152 6.00 -5.91 -21.04
N LEU A 153 4.81 -5.57 -21.52
CA LEU A 153 4.18 -6.23 -22.65
C LEU A 153 3.90 -5.21 -23.76
N PRO A 154 4.39 -5.44 -25.00
CA PRO A 154 3.94 -4.64 -26.13
C PRO A 154 2.44 -4.91 -26.37
N THR A 155 1.65 -3.86 -26.59
CA THR A 155 0.19 -3.99 -26.84
C THR A 155 -0.13 -4.93 -28.01
N ALA A 156 0.80 -5.06 -28.95
CA ALA A 156 0.70 -6.00 -30.07
C ALA A 156 0.68 -7.47 -29.67
N ALA A 157 1.26 -7.82 -28.51
CA ALA A 157 1.27 -9.19 -27.99
C ALA A 157 -0.03 -9.60 -27.30
N LEU A 158 -0.89 -8.62 -26.96
CA LEU A 158 -2.15 -8.89 -26.31
C LEU A 158 -3.18 -9.45 -27.28
N PRO A 159 -3.97 -10.46 -26.88
CA PRO A 159 -4.98 -11.05 -27.74
C PRO A 159 -6.09 -10.04 -28.09
N LYS A 160 -6.74 -10.24 -29.21
CA LYS A 160 -7.89 -9.41 -29.60
C LYS A 160 -9.12 -9.83 -28.82
N ILE A 161 -9.90 -8.84 -28.41
CA ILE A 161 -11.16 -9.08 -27.71
C ILE A 161 -12.24 -9.53 -28.71
N ASP A 162 -13.02 -10.54 -28.32
CA ASP A 162 -14.23 -10.94 -29.02
C ASP A 162 -15.34 -9.89 -28.78
N ALA A 163 -16.20 -9.68 -29.79
CA ALA A 163 -17.34 -8.77 -29.71
C ALA A 163 -18.30 -9.16 -28.57
N ALA A 164 -18.58 -10.43 -28.40
CA ALA A 164 -19.43 -10.92 -27.32
C ALA A 164 -18.87 -10.63 -25.94
N VAL A 165 -17.56 -10.73 -25.75
CA VAL A 165 -16.89 -10.40 -24.48
C VAL A 165 -16.93 -8.90 -24.19
N ARG A 166 -16.89 -8.06 -25.23
CA ARG A 166 -16.91 -6.60 -25.10
C ARG A 166 -18.19 -6.09 -24.47
N GLU A 167 -19.34 -6.75 -24.67
CA GLU A 167 -20.64 -6.38 -24.09
C GLU A 167 -20.64 -6.45 -22.55
N HIS A 168 -19.76 -7.25 -21.96
CA HIS A 168 -19.60 -7.37 -20.52
C HIS A 168 -18.70 -6.28 -19.92
N LEU A 169 -17.99 -5.50 -20.74
CA LEU A 169 -16.99 -4.55 -20.28
C LEU A 169 -17.54 -3.11 -20.29
N ARG A 170 -17.35 -2.40 -19.18
CA ARG A 170 -17.64 -0.96 -19.12
C ARG A 170 -16.67 -0.20 -18.23
N LEU A 171 -16.51 1.09 -18.51
CA LEU A 171 -15.82 2.00 -17.62
C LEU A 171 -16.59 2.08 -16.29
N MET A 172 -15.87 1.90 -15.20
CA MET A 172 -16.42 2.04 -13.86
C MET A 172 -16.53 3.52 -13.49
N GLN A 173 -17.62 3.85 -12.80
CA GLN A 173 -17.87 5.18 -12.26
C GLN A 173 -17.50 5.22 -10.77
N PRO A 174 -17.37 6.40 -10.15
CA PRO A 174 -17.07 6.51 -8.72
C PRO A 174 -18.03 5.70 -7.83
N GLU A 175 -19.29 5.58 -8.24
CA GLU A 175 -20.34 4.83 -7.53
C GLU A 175 -20.11 3.31 -7.56
N ASP A 176 -19.34 2.81 -8.53
CA ASP A 176 -18.98 1.39 -8.64
C ASP A 176 -17.86 0.97 -7.67
N PHE A 177 -17.28 1.90 -6.92
CA PHE A 177 -16.10 1.61 -6.09
C PHE A 177 -16.38 0.56 -5.00
N ASP A 178 -17.56 0.56 -4.41
CA ASP A 178 -17.95 -0.45 -3.41
C ASP A 178 -18.11 -1.83 -4.04
N ALA A 179 -18.57 -1.90 -5.30
CA ALA A 179 -18.59 -3.15 -6.06
C ALA A 179 -17.16 -3.66 -6.35
N ALA A 180 -16.20 -2.75 -6.60
CA ALA A 180 -14.80 -3.11 -6.75
C ALA A 180 -14.22 -3.69 -5.46
N LEU A 181 -14.48 -3.08 -4.31
CA LEU A 181 -14.05 -3.60 -3.00
C LEU A 181 -14.63 -4.98 -2.73
N ALA A 182 -15.93 -5.18 -2.97
CA ALA A 182 -16.58 -6.48 -2.81
C ALA A 182 -15.99 -7.53 -3.76
N CYS A 183 -15.65 -7.16 -5.00
CA CYS A 183 -15.00 -8.04 -5.96
C CYS A 183 -13.58 -8.41 -5.50
N HIS A 184 -12.80 -7.44 -5.01
CA HIS A 184 -11.48 -7.66 -4.43
C HIS A 184 -11.54 -8.61 -3.22
N SER A 185 -12.48 -8.42 -2.29
CA SER A 185 -12.65 -9.30 -1.13
C SER A 185 -12.94 -10.75 -1.54
N ARG A 186 -13.78 -10.96 -2.56
CA ARG A 186 -14.02 -12.30 -3.10
C ARG A 186 -12.77 -12.92 -3.74
N PHE A 187 -11.96 -12.11 -4.42
CA PHE A 187 -10.67 -12.54 -4.97
C PHE A 187 -9.69 -12.88 -3.85
N ALA A 188 -9.55 -12.03 -2.84
CA ALA A 188 -8.66 -12.25 -1.70
C ALA A 188 -9.05 -13.52 -0.93
N ALA A 189 -10.34 -13.76 -0.71
CA ALA A 189 -10.82 -14.96 -0.03
C ALA A 189 -10.50 -16.28 -0.75
N LYS A 190 -10.28 -16.24 -2.07
CA LYS A 190 -9.95 -17.43 -2.88
C LYS A 190 -8.46 -17.65 -3.11
N ASN A 191 -7.63 -16.61 -2.93
CA ASN A 191 -6.22 -16.64 -3.30
C ASN A 191 -5.32 -16.55 -2.08
N HIS A 192 -4.48 -17.57 -1.88
CA HIS A 192 -3.50 -17.62 -0.79
C HIS A 192 -2.54 -16.42 -0.85
N GLY A 193 -2.28 -15.81 0.30
CA GLY A 193 -1.39 -14.67 0.41
C GLY A 193 -2.02 -13.32 0.09
N MET A 194 -3.26 -13.30 -0.41
CA MET A 194 -3.97 -12.05 -0.66
C MET A 194 -4.54 -11.44 0.61
N VAL A 195 -4.50 -10.12 0.68
CA VAL A 195 -5.00 -9.32 1.81
C VAL A 195 -6.28 -8.60 1.43
N GLU A 196 -7.15 -8.35 2.40
CA GLU A 196 -8.24 -7.39 2.23
C GLU A 196 -7.69 -5.97 2.29
N LYS A 197 -8.30 -5.08 1.51
CA LYS A 197 -7.92 -3.66 1.53
C LYS A 197 -8.26 -3.05 2.89
N PHE A 198 -7.32 -2.31 3.44
CA PHE A 198 -7.51 -1.58 4.70
C PHE A 198 -7.93 -0.12 4.46
N GLU A 199 -8.44 0.55 5.47
CA GLU A 199 -9.13 1.84 5.35
C GLU A 199 -8.28 2.94 4.69
N GLU A 200 -6.99 3.06 5.03
CA GLU A 200 -6.10 4.06 4.42
C GLU A 200 -5.91 3.80 2.91
N GLU A 201 -5.73 2.52 2.52
CA GLU A 201 -5.61 2.13 1.12
C GLU A 201 -6.89 2.42 0.34
N VAL A 202 -8.05 2.09 0.92
CA VAL A 202 -9.37 2.38 0.33
C VAL A 202 -9.55 3.87 0.12
N ARG A 203 -9.21 4.69 1.11
CA ARG A 203 -9.30 6.15 1.03
C ARG A 203 -8.40 6.71 -0.06
N ALA A 204 -7.14 6.26 -0.11
CA ALA A 204 -6.19 6.66 -1.14
C ALA A 204 -6.69 6.28 -2.54
N ALA A 205 -7.20 5.06 -2.72
CA ALA A 205 -7.69 4.58 -4.00
C ALA A 205 -8.96 5.31 -4.49
N ARG A 206 -9.83 5.75 -3.57
CA ARG A 206 -10.99 6.60 -3.91
C ARG A 206 -10.59 8.01 -4.33
N GLY A 207 -9.56 8.57 -3.71
CA GLY A 207 -9.07 9.92 -3.97
C GLY A 207 -8.20 10.04 -5.23
N ASP A 208 -7.73 8.93 -5.78
CA ASP A 208 -6.84 8.96 -6.96
C ASP A 208 -7.64 9.11 -8.25
N ILE A 209 -7.76 10.37 -8.70
CA ILE A 209 -8.48 10.75 -9.92
C ILE A 209 -7.75 10.35 -11.21
N GLN A 210 -6.49 9.97 -11.15
CA GLN A 210 -5.72 9.55 -12.32
C GLN A 210 -5.94 8.07 -12.66
N VAL A 211 -6.36 7.27 -11.70
CA VAL A 211 -6.64 5.85 -11.89
C VAL A 211 -8.01 5.65 -12.52
N ARG A 212 -8.00 5.02 -13.68
CA ARG A 212 -9.21 4.58 -14.40
C ARG A 212 -9.47 3.11 -14.12
N ARG A 213 -10.74 2.71 -14.17
CA ARG A 213 -11.12 1.31 -13.94
C ARG A 213 -12.05 0.83 -15.04
N ILE A 214 -11.83 -0.39 -15.52
CA ILE A 214 -12.75 -1.10 -16.41
C ILE A 214 -13.18 -2.37 -15.70
N GLY A 215 -14.50 -2.55 -15.58
CA GLY A 215 -15.09 -3.72 -14.96
C GLY A 215 -15.68 -4.68 -15.97
N TYR A 216 -15.59 -5.99 -15.68
CA TYR A 216 -16.31 -7.05 -16.34
C TYR A 216 -17.54 -7.41 -15.53
N TYR A 217 -18.72 -7.27 -16.12
CA TYR A 217 -20.01 -7.51 -15.49
C TYR A 217 -20.72 -8.70 -16.13
N ASP A 218 -21.27 -9.57 -15.30
CA ASP A 218 -22.09 -10.68 -15.71
C ASP A 218 -23.30 -10.80 -14.78
N GLY A 219 -24.51 -10.85 -15.36
CA GLY A 219 -25.74 -10.85 -14.59
C GLY A 219 -25.90 -9.63 -13.65
N GLY A 220 -25.33 -8.48 -14.01
CA GLY A 220 -25.32 -7.26 -13.19
C GLY A 220 -24.27 -7.25 -12.06
N GLN A 221 -23.54 -8.34 -11.87
CA GLN A 221 -22.48 -8.43 -10.87
C GLN A 221 -21.11 -8.14 -11.47
N LEU A 222 -20.27 -7.35 -10.77
CA LEU A 222 -18.88 -7.16 -11.11
C LEU A 222 -18.09 -8.44 -10.77
N ARG A 223 -17.53 -9.10 -11.79
CA ARG A 223 -16.78 -10.37 -11.69
C ARG A 223 -15.27 -10.18 -11.78
N GLY A 224 -14.84 -9.00 -12.16
CA GLY A 224 -13.43 -8.62 -12.21
C GLY A 224 -13.27 -7.20 -12.71
N TYR A 225 -12.10 -6.62 -12.48
CA TYR A 225 -11.76 -5.28 -12.98
C TYR A 225 -10.26 -5.12 -13.15
N VAL A 226 -9.90 -4.15 -13.97
CA VAL A 226 -8.53 -3.66 -14.10
C VAL A 226 -8.51 -2.18 -13.71
N ALA A 227 -7.61 -1.80 -12.81
CA ALA A 227 -7.29 -0.41 -12.48
C ALA A 227 -5.97 -0.03 -13.14
N TYR A 228 -5.93 1.11 -13.82
CA TYR A 228 -4.78 1.53 -14.62
C TYR A 228 -4.67 3.05 -14.69
N ARG A 229 -3.45 3.51 -14.97
CA ARG A 229 -3.16 4.91 -15.30
C ARG A 229 -2.34 5.03 -16.57
N PHE A 230 -2.35 6.22 -17.14
CA PHE A 230 -1.45 6.58 -18.22
C PHE A 230 -0.32 7.47 -17.69
N GLU A 231 0.89 7.16 -18.09
CA GLU A 231 2.09 7.93 -17.80
C GLU A 231 2.65 8.49 -19.11
N SER A 232 2.84 9.81 -19.19
CA SER A 232 3.48 10.42 -20.38
C SER A 232 4.91 9.90 -20.52
N THR A 233 5.27 9.51 -21.73
CA THR A 233 6.65 9.09 -22.10
C THR A 233 7.37 10.10 -22.98
N SER A 234 6.72 11.22 -23.31
CA SER A 234 7.28 12.28 -24.13
C SER A 234 6.77 13.65 -23.70
N ASP A 235 7.68 14.61 -23.58
CA ASP A 235 7.33 16.00 -23.28
C ASP A 235 6.76 16.75 -24.49
N SER A 236 7.03 16.26 -25.71
CA SER A 236 6.64 16.90 -26.99
C SER A 236 5.48 16.20 -27.67
N ASN A 237 5.16 14.96 -27.34
CA ASN A 237 4.08 14.19 -27.94
C ASN A 237 3.14 13.61 -26.88
N TYR A 238 2.07 14.34 -26.62
CA TYR A 238 1.04 13.96 -25.62
C TYR A 238 0.25 12.69 -25.98
N THR A 239 0.46 12.10 -27.17
CA THR A 239 -0.14 10.81 -27.54
C THR A 239 0.76 9.62 -27.19
N GLN A 240 2.03 9.87 -26.87
CA GLN A 240 2.95 8.83 -26.38
C GLN A 240 2.81 8.67 -24.88
N ASN A 241 2.18 7.57 -24.49
CA ASN A 241 1.96 7.27 -23.08
C ASN A 241 2.28 5.80 -22.81
N ARG A 242 2.66 5.49 -21.60
CA ARG A 242 2.73 4.13 -21.04
C ARG A 242 1.43 3.87 -20.28
N LEU A 243 0.88 2.68 -20.45
CA LEU A 243 -0.21 2.22 -19.58
C LEU A 243 0.37 1.40 -18.45
N SER A 244 0.15 1.86 -17.22
CA SER A 244 0.52 1.15 -15.99
C SER A 244 -0.72 0.51 -15.40
N VAL A 245 -0.71 -0.82 -15.24
CA VAL A 245 -1.76 -1.56 -14.55
C VAL A 245 -1.40 -1.58 -13.07
N GLU A 246 -2.25 -0.97 -12.25
CA GLU A 246 -2.08 -0.87 -10.80
C GLU A 246 -2.69 -2.07 -10.08
N GLU A 247 -3.79 -2.59 -10.62
CA GLU A 247 -4.52 -3.70 -10.02
C GLU A 247 -5.30 -4.47 -11.09
N LEU A 248 -5.28 -5.79 -10.98
CA LEU A 248 -6.06 -6.70 -11.82
C LEU A 248 -6.71 -7.76 -10.93
N VAL A 249 -8.02 -7.70 -10.84
CA VAL A 249 -8.86 -8.59 -10.03
C VAL A 249 -9.80 -9.37 -10.94
N TYR A 250 -9.90 -10.67 -10.73
CA TYR A 250 -10.72 -11.55 -11.56
C TYR A 250 -11.21 -12.79 -10.77
N GLU A 251 -12.41 -13.24 -11.03
CA GLU A 251 -12.96 -14.41 -10.36
C GLU A 251 -12.60 -15.74 -11.02
N ASP A 252 -12.30 -15.72 -12.32
CA ASP A 252 -11.91 -16.90 -13.10
C ASP A 252 -11.08 -16.56 -14.35
N GLY A 253 -10.61 -17.58 -15.05
CA GLY A 253 -9.76 -17.42 -16.23
C GLY A 253 -10.46 -16.78 -17.45
N ALA A 254 -11.79 -16.85 -17.54
CA ALA A 254 -12.54 -16.21 -18.63
C ALA A 254 -12.56 -14.68 -18.42
N VAL A 255 -12.83 -14.25 -17.18
CA VAL A 255 -12.78 -12.85 -16.77
C VAL A 255 -11.36 -12.27 -16.93
N LEU A 256 -10.32 -13.01 -16.47
CA LEU A 256 -8.92 -12.62 -16.67
C LEU A 256 -8.62 -12.39 -18.14
N ARG A 257 -8.99 -13.33 -19.01
CA ARG A 257 -8.76 -13.22 -20.47
C ARG A 257 -9.48 -12.00 -21.04
N ALA A 258 -10.73 -11.76 -20.63
CA ALA A 258 -11.52 -10.63 -21.09
C ALA A 258 -10.83 -9.29 -20.73
N LEU A 259 -10.36 -9.14 -19.49
CA LEU A 259 -9.67 -7.94 -19.02
C LEU A 259 -8.28 -7.77 -19.66
N ALA A 260 -7.54 -8.85 -19.88
CA ALA A 260 -6.24 -8.83 -20.57
C ALA A 260 -6.37 -8.53 -22.07
N CYS A 261 -7.49 -8.91 -22.71
CA CYS A 261 -7.76 -8.68 -24.12
C CYS A 261 -8.34 -7.30 -24.45
N LEU A 262 -8.55 -6.44 -23.46
CA LEU A 262 -8.98 -5.05 -23.68
C LEU A 262 -8.15 -4.46 -24.81
N ASN A 263 -8.84 -3.89 -25.82
CA ASN A 263 -8.19 -3.41 -27.03
C ASN A 263 -7.39 -2.13 -26.75
N TRP A 264 -6.31 -2.29 -26.01
CA TRP A 264 -5.34 -1.24 -25.70
C TRP A 264 -4.73 -0.64 -26.97
N ARG A 265 -4.86 -1.34 -28.14
CA ARG A 265 -4.38 -0.88 -29.45
C ARG A 265 -5.17 0.28 -30.04
N ALA A 266 -6.44 0.47 -29.64
CA ALA A 266 -7.28 1.48 -30.26
C ALA A 266 -6.94 2.91 -29.85
N THR A 267 -6.10 3.08 -28.87
CA THR A 267 -5.83 4.37 -28.27
C THR A 267 -4.39 4.85 -28.47
N LEU A 268 -3.40 3.95 -28.74
CA LEU A 268 -2.01 4.35 -28.50
C LEU A 268 -1.00 3.33 -29.10
N ASP A 269 0.12 3.82 -29.64
CA ASP A 269 1.38 3.07 -29.86
C ASP A 269 2.11 2.91 -28.52
N PHE A 270 1.87 1.82 -27.75
CA PHE A 270 2.34 1.76 -26.36
C PHE A 270 3.13 0.53 -25.99
N ASP A 271 4.12 0.77 -25.15
CA ASP A 271 4.61 -0.21 -24.17
C ASP A 271 3.66 -0.24 -22.98
N THR A 272 3.04 -1.39 -22.72
CA THR A 272 2.17 -1.58 -21.56
C THR A 272 2.99 -2.20 -20.44
N THR A 273 3.08 -1.51 -19.31
CA THR A 273 3.69 -2.05 -18.09
C THR A 273 2.58 -2.53 -17.18
N MET A 274 2.60 -3.82 -16.84
CA MET A 274 1.72 -4.40 -15.82
C MET A 274 2.55 -4.70 -14.57
N ARG A 275 2.10 -4.18 -13.43
CA ARG A 275 2.65 -4.51 -12.12
C ARG A 275 1.66 -5.45 -11.42
N PHE A 276 2.13 -6.61 -11.03
CA PHE A 276 1.38 -7.59 -10.27
C PHE A 276 2.00 -7.79 -8.90
#